data_a1849dae2a69b4ed77490876be879786
#
_entry.id   a1849dae2a69b4ed77490876be879786
#
_cell.length_a   1.000
_cell.length_b   1.000
_cell.length_c   1.000
_cell.angle_alpha   90.00
_cell.angle_beta   90.00
_cell.angle_gamma   90.00
#
_symmetry.space_group_name_H-M   'P 1'
#
loop_
_entity.id
_entity.type
_entity.pdbx_description
1 polymer ?
#
loop_
_entity_poly.entity_id
_entity_poly.type
_entity_poly.pdbx_seq_one_letter_code
_entity_poly.pdbx_strand_id
1 'polypeptide(L)'
;MRVTLSGDARGSVYYTLDGSMPTPSNTKKYTGAFYVPGGTVIRAVSVVKWNGIRSDETSMTVTARGNLFADVKPGDWFYNDVDRIAAEGILNGTAKNVFSPNVGLTRAMLATALYRAAGQPEVSGELEFSDASAVGSWCRDALLWACENGIMRGYEDGALRPGRSISRAELGCMMTRYLVLSGKDISELEDVLSGFSDAGAVNESMRTELNAACALGIVKGVGGGRLDPNGGATRAQTAVMISRMLDKL
;
A
#
# COMPACT_ATOMS: atom_id res chain seq x y z
N MET A 1 12.61 -1.74 -5.54
CA MET A 1 13.41 -2.74 -4.78
C MET A 1 13.59 -2.26 -3.34
N ARG A 2 13.39 -3.15 -2.37
CA ARG A 2 13.63 -2.82 -0.95
C ARG A 2 15.13 -2.75 -0.67
N VAL A 3 15.56 -1.66 -0.04
CA VAL A 3 16.96 -1.38 0.30
C VAL A 3 17.12 -1.31 1.81
N THR A 4 18.16 -1.95 2.33
CA THR A 4 18.60 -1.84 3.72
C THR A 4 20.04 -1.34 3.71
N LEU A 5 20.34 -0.35 4.51
CA LEU A 5 21.71 0.17 4.67
C LEU A 5 22.21 -0.20 6.06
N SER A 6 23.48 -0.53 6.15
CA SER A 6 24.18 -0.77 7.43
C SER A 6 25.47 0.03 7.48
N GLY A 7 25.87 0.41 8.67
CA GLY A 7 27.09 1.18 8.90
C GLY A 7 27.69 0.92 10.28
N ASP A 8 28.68 1.71 10.69
CA ASP A 8 29.29 1.62 12.02
C ASP A 8 28.24 1.85 13.12
N ALA A 9 28.23 0.98 14.13
CA ALA A 9 27.28 1.04 15.24
C ALA A 9 27.32 2.37 16.04
N ARG A 10 28.43 3.13 15.95
CA ARG A 10 28.60 4.43 16.61
C ARG A 10 28.17 5.61 15.76
N GLY A 11 27.87 5.37 14.48
CA GLY A 11 27.52 6.40 13.51
C GLY A 11 26.04 6.32 13.10
N SER A 12 25.62 7.34 12.34
CA SER A 12 24.37 7.31 11.58
C SER A 12 24.70 7.14 10.09
N VAL A 13 23.91 6.35 9.38
CA VAL A 13 24.04 6.20 7.93
C VAL A 13 23.29 7.32 7.24
N TYR A 14 23.93 7.96 6.28
CA TYR A 14 23.36 8.99 5.41
C TYR A 14 23.49 8.57 3.95
N TYR A 15 22.53 8.93 3.12
CA TYR A 15 22.50 8.51 1.72
C TYR A 15 21.88 9.54 0.78
N THR A 16 22.21 9.39 -0.51
CA THR A 16 21.57 10.07 -1.65
C THR A 16 20.95 9.02 -2.58
N LEU A 17 19.99 9.43 -3.42
CA LEU A 17 19.31 8.55 -4.38
C LEU A 17 19.52 8.96 -5.84
N ASP A 18 20.28 9.99 -6.07
CA ASP A 18 20.59 10.59 -7.39
C ASP A 18 22.02 10.33 -7.86
N GLY A 19 22.78 9.55 -7.09
CA GLY A 19 24.18 9.27 -7.37
C GLY A 19 25.13 10.41 -6.99
N SER A 20 24.65 11.50 -6.39
CA SER A 20 25.51 12.54 -5.85
C SER A 20 26.27 12.07 -4.60
N MET A 21 27.45 12.67 -4.37
CA MET A 21 28.23 12.38 -3.16
C MET A 21 27.48 12.83 -1.91
N PRO A 22 27.34 12.00 -0.88
CA PRO A 22 26.71 12.37 0.36
C PRO A 22 27.43 13.53 1.09
N THR A 23 26.71 14.62 1.35
CA THR A 23 27.18 15.81 2.10
C THR A 23 26.14 16.21 3.14
N PRO A 24 26.46 17.05 4.13
CA PRO A 24 25.47 17.49 5.13
C PRO A 24 24.21 18.14 4.54
N SER A 25 24.32 18.74 3.35
CA SER A 25 23.25 19.53 2.73
C SER A 25 22.33 18.74 1.80
N ASN A 26 22.77 17.57 1.29
CA ASN A 26 22.02 16.82 0.27
C ASN A 26 21.60 15.42 0.70
N THR A 27 21.90 14.98 1.92
CA THR A 27 21.67 13.61 2.38
C THR A 27 20.36 13.44 3.15
N LYS A 28 19.84 12.20 3.09
CA LYS A 28 18.81 11.69 4.01
C LYS A 28 19.47 10.81 5.08
N LYS A 29 19.01 10.94 6.32
CA LYS A 29 19.41 10.02 7.39
C LYS A 29 18.64 8.71 7.23
N TYR A 30 19.35 7.58 7.28
CA TYR A 30 18.74 6.26 7.25
C TYR A 30 18.07 5.94 8.59
N THR A 31 16.79 5.64 8.57
CA THR A 31 15.98 5.30 9.75
C THR A 31 15.35 3.91 9.66
N GLY A 32 15.46 3.25 8.52
CA GLY A 32 14.89 1.92 8.27
C GLY A 32 14.84 1.60 6.79
N ALA A 33 14.47 0.38 6.45
CA ALA A 33 14.40 -0.07 5.07
C ALA A 33 13.45 0.82 4.24
N PHE A 34 13.83 1.11 3.01
CA PHE A 34 13.06 1.94 2.08
C PHE A 34 13.05 1.33 0.68
N TYR A 35 12.12 1.81 -0.15
CA TYR A 35 11.96 1.32 -1.52
C TYR A 35 12.46 2.33 -2.52
N VAL A 36 13.13 1.85 -3.56
CA VAL A 36 13.59 2.65 -4.70
C VAL A 36 13.30 1.96 -6.03
N PRO A 37 13.05 2.74 -7.09
CA PRO A 37 12.93 2.21 -8.45
C PRO A 37 14.23 1.55 -8.90
N GLY A 38 14.13 0.65 -9.87
CA GLY A 38 15.31 0.18 -10.62
C GLY A 38 15.98 1.34 -11.35
N GLY A 39 17.30 1.28 -11.45
CA GLY A 39 18.13 2.35 -12.03
C GLY A 39 18.53 3.44 -11.02
N THR A 40 17.99 3.45 -9.81
CA THR A 40 18.42 4.39 -8.75
C THR A 40 19.88 4.12 -8.38
N VAL A 41 20.69 5.17 -8.37
CA VAL A 41 22.07 5.12 -7.86
C VAL A 41 22.07 5.61 -6.42
N ILE A 42 22.33 4.69 -5.50
CA ILE A 42 22.43 4.99 -4.07
C ILE A 42 23.90 5.17 -3.73
N ARG A 43 24.22 6.29 -3.07
CA ARG A 43 25.53 6.48 -2.41
C ARG A 43 25.27 6.70 -0.92
N ALA A 44 26.05 6.02 -0.09
CA ALA A 44 25.87 6.03 1.35
C ALA A 44 27.20 6.18 2.09
N VAL A 45 27.13 6.80 3.26
CA VAL A 45 28.26 6.97 4.18
C VAL A 45 27.78 6.81 5.62
N SER A 46 28.54 6.17 6.46
CA SER A 46 28.33 6.14 7.90
C SER A 46 29.11 7.28 8.55
N VAL A 47 28.46 8.13 9.33
CA VAL A 47 29.02 9.36 9.88
C VAL A 47 28.81 9.41 11.39
N VAL A 48 29.91 9.55 12.13
CA VAL A 48 29.87 9.89 13.57
C VAL A 48 29.84 11.41 13.73
N LYS A 49 30.69 12.14 12.99
CA LYS A 49 30.69 13.60 12.91
C LYS A 49 31.06 14.02 11.48
N TRP A 50 30.33 14.94 10.88
CA TRP A 50 30.56 15.39 9.49
C TRP A 50 31.93 16.04 9.25
N ASN A 51 32.49 16.68 10.27
CA ASN A 51 33.83 17.30 10.25
C ASN A 51 34.90 16.44 10.91
N GLY A 52 34.66 15.15 11.05
CA GLY A 52 35.54 14.22 11.76
C GLY A 52 35.46 12.80 11.21
N ILE A 53 34.97 11.87 12.03
CA ILE A 53 34.98 10.44 11.71
C ILE A 53 33.81 10.08 10.82
N ARG A 54 34.09 9.63 9.60
CA ARG A 54 33.13 9.01 8.66
C ARG A 54 33.77 7.79 7.99
N SER A 55 32.97 6.84 7.55
CA SER A 55 33.42 5.72 6.74
C SER A 55 33.82 6.16 5.34
N ASP A 56 34.49 5.27 4.61
CA ASP A 56 34.55 5.37 3.17
C ASP A 56 33.13 5.31 2.58
N GLU A 57 32.99 5.92 1.43
CA GLU A 57 31.72 5.92 0.72
C GLU A 57 31.48 4.57 0.04
N THR A 58 30.24 4.11 0.11
CA THR A 58 29.76 2.95 -0.65
C THR A 58 28.78 3.42 -1.71
N SER A 59 28.96 2.99 -2.94
CA SER A 59 28.04 3.24 -4.06
C SER A 59 27.43 1.93 -4.52
N MET A 60 26.11 1.94 -4.77
CA MET A 60 25.37 0.82 -5.32
C MET A 60 24.37 1.33 -6.36
N THR A 61 24.40 0.75 -7.56
CA THR A 61 23.33 0.93 -8.53
C THR A 61 22.29 -0.16 -8.31
N VAL A 62 21.06 0.23 -8.05
CA VAL A 62 19.94 -0.72 -7.96
C VAL A 62 19.63 -1.22 -9.36
N THR A 63 19.99 -2.47 -9.65
CA THR A 63 19.67 -3.08 -10.94
C THR A 63 18.14 -3.17 -11.06
N ALA A 64 17.58 -2.64 -12.15
CA ALA A 64 16.19 -2.85 -12.46
C ALA A 64 15.96 -4.38 -12.54
N ARG A 65 15.07 -4.93 -11.71
CA ARG A 65 14.49 -6.24 -12.04
C ARG A 65 13.85 -6.07 -13.41
N GLY A 66 14.08 -7.00 -14.32
CA GLY A 66 13.29 -7.06 -15.55
C GLY A 66 11.80 -6.99 -15.18
N ASN A 67 10.98 -6.37 -16.03
CA ASN A 67 9.55 -6.21 -15.77
C ASN A 67 8.96 -7.54 -15.27
N LEU A 68 8.43 -7.53 -14.03
CA LEU A 68 7.73 -8.70 -13.47
C LEU A 68 6.52 -9.06 -14.33
N PHE A 69 5.93 -8.06 -15.01
CA PHE A 69 4.74 -8.20 -15.84
C PHE A 69 4.95 -7.53 -17.19
N ALA A 70 4.57 -8.21 -18.24
CA ALA A 70 4.73 -7.70 -19.61
C ALA A 70 3.83 -6.49 -19.91
N ASP A 71 2.73 -6.36 -19.18
CA ASP A 71 1.73 -5.30 -19.29
C ASP A 71 1.94 -4.14 -18.28
N VAL A 72 3.09 -4.09 -17.60
CA VAL A 72 3.51 -3.00 -16.70
C VAL A 72 4.90 -2.52 -17.14
N LYS A 73 5.00 -1.26 -17.57
CA LYS A 73 6.22 -0.71 -18.16
C LYS A 73 6.86 0.35 -17.26
N PRO A 74 8.19 0.56 -17.32
CA PRO A 74 8.90 1.56 -16.51
C PRO A 74 8.36 2.99 -16.61
N GLY A 75 7.65 3.34 -17.68
CA GLY A 75 7.01 4.66 -17.87
C GLY A 75 5.60 4.79 -17.29
N ASP A 76 5.01 3.69 -16.83
CA ASP A 76 3.67 3.73 -16.24
C ASP A 76 3.70 4.41 -14.87
N TRP A 77 2.73 5.26 -14.59
CA TRP A 77 2.64 6.03 -13.34
C TRP A 77 2.53 5.14 -12.08
N PHE A 78 2.15 3.89 -12.25
CA PHE A 78 2.00 2.87 -11.19
C PHE A 78 3.15 1.86 -11.16
N TYR A 79 4.14 1.97 -12.05
CA TYR A 79 5.20 0.96 -12.22
C TYR A 79 5.90 0.60 -10.92
N ASN A 80 6.39 1.61 -10.19
CA ASN A 80 7.16 1.40 -8.96
C ASN A 80 6.32 0.78 -7.84
N ASP A 81 5.05 1.19 -7.74
CA ASP A 81 4.13 0.68 -6.73
C ASP A 81 3.76 -0.77 -7.01
N VAL A 82 3.50 -1.12 -8.28
CA VAL A 82 3.23 -2.51 -8.70
C VAL A 82 4.46 -3.39 -8.47
N ASP A 83 5.66 -2.93 -8.84
CA ASP A 83 6.91 -3.67 -8.59
C ASP A 83 7.11 -3.94 -7.09
N ARG A 84 6.87 -2.92 -6.24
CA ARG A 84 6.98 -3.03 -4.79
C ARG A 84 6.03 -4.07 -4.23
N ILE A 85 4.72 -3.91 -4.44
CA ILE A 85 3.71 -4.77 -3.81
C ILE A 85 3.71 -6.19 -4.35
N ALA A 86 4.14 -6.39 -5.61
CA ALA A 86 4.34 -7.71 -6.18
C ALA A 86 5.60 -8.38 -5.63
N ALA A 87 6.69 -7.63 -5.44
CA ALA A 87 7.91 -8.15 -4.83
C ALA A 87 7.71 -8.57 -3.36
N GLU A 88 6.79 -7.91 -2.65
CA GLU A 88 6.37 -8.26 -1.29
C GLU A 88 5.31 -9.38 -1.26
N GLY A 89 4.84 -9.84 -2.43
CA GLY A 89 3.82 -10.89 -2.54
C GLY A 89 2.42 -10.44 -2.13
N ILE A 90 2.19 -9.13 -1.94
CA ILE A 90 0.92 -8.57 -1.47
C ILE A 90 -0.15 -8.65 -2.55
N LEU A 91 0.16 -8.19 -3.77
CA LEU A 91 -0.75 -8.25 -4.90
C LEU A 91 -0.07 -8.88 -6.11
N ASN A 92 -0.42 -10.11 -6.42
CA ASN A 92 0.16 -10.89 -7.49
C ASN A 92 -0.48 -10.58 -8.85
N GLY A 93 0.15 -11.05 -9.94
CA GLY A 93 -0.44 -11.02 -11.27
C GLY A 93 -1.72 -11.86 -11.39
N THR A 94 -2.49 -11.62 -12.43
CA THR A 94 -3.70 -12.40 -12.78
C THR A 94 -3.36 -13.65 -13.59
N ALA A 95 -2.20 -13.64 -14.23
CA ALA A 95 -1.62 -14.78 -14.95
C ALA A 95 -0.08 -14.67 -14.96
N LYS A 96 0.59 -15.67 -15.51
CA LYS A 96 2.04 -15.65 -15.67
C LYS A 96 2.47 -14.40 -16.45
N ASN A 97 3.29 -13.56 -15.83
CA ASN A 97 3.80 -12.30 -16.39
C ASN A 97 2.72 -11.25 -16.77
N VAL A 98 1.50 -11.35 -16.23
CA VAL A 98 0.39 -10.41 -16.51
C VAL A 98 -0.16 -9.87 -15.20
N PHE A 99 -0.16 -8.54 -15.03
CA PHE A 99 -0.72 -7.84 -13.87
C PHE A 99 -2.17 -7.44 -14.05
N SER A 100 -2.59 -7.15 -15.28
CA SER A 100 -3.91 -6.62 -15.66
C SER A 100 -4.22 -5.27 -14.98
N PRO A 101 -3.42 -4.22 -15.21
CA PRO A 101 -3.48 -2.96 -14.45
C PRO A 101 -4.84 -2.25 -14.53
N ASN A 102 -5.57 -2.41 -15.63
CA ASN A 102 -6.85 -1.72 -15.89
C ASN A 102 -8.08 -2.52 -15.46
N VAL A 103 -7.92 -3.75 -15.01
CA VAL A 103 -9.04 -4.57 -14.50
C VAL A 103 -9.44 -4.11 -13.11
N GLY A 104 -10.75 -4.10 -12.82
CA GLY A 104 -11.29 -3.79 -11.49
C GLY A 104 -10.87 -4.83 -10.44
N LEU A 105 -10.78 -4.38 -9.19
CA LEU A 105 -10.51 -5.27 -8.06
C LEU A 105 -11.82 -5.71 -7.41
N THR A 106 -11.86 -6.95 -6.90
CA THR A 106 -12.99 -7.42 -6.08
C THR A 106 -12.71 -7.23 -4.59
N ARG A 107 -13.77 -7.30 -3.77
CA ARG A 107 -13.67 -7.22 -2.31
C ARG A 107 -12.75 -8.31 -1.75
N ALA A 108 -12.90 -9.55 -2.23
CA ALA A 108 -12.03 -10.66 -1.83
C ALA A 108 -10.57 -10.45 -2.22
N MET A 109 -10.29 -9.87 -3.38
CA MET A 109 -8.91 -9.59 -3.81
C MET A 109 -8.24 -8.57 -2.89
N LEU A 110 -8.96 -7.51 -2.44
CA LEU A 110 -8.41 -6.56 -1.48
C LEU A 110 -8.19 -7.22 -0.12
N ALA A 111 -9.16 -7.97 0.40
CA ALA A 111 -9.00 -8.70 1.67
C ALA A 111 -7.77 -9.62 1.63
N THR A 112 -7.58 -10.33 0.51
CA THR A 112 -6.39 -11.19 0.32
C THR A 112 -5.09 -10.40 0.30
N ALA A 113 -5.08 -9.21 -0.32
CA ALA A 113 -3.90 -8.35 -0.32
C ALA A 113 -3.56 -7.84 1.09
N LEU A 114 -4.55 -7.39 1.86
CA LEU A 114 -4.36 -6.93 3.23
C LEU A 114 -3.93 -8.08 4.18
N TYR A 115 -4.50 -9.27 4.01
CA TYR A 115 -4.12 -10.47 4.76
C TYR A 115 -2.65 -10.85 4.52
N ARG A 116 -2.20 -10.78 3.26
CA ARG A 116 -0.79 -10.98 2.91
C ARG A 116 0.12 -9.89 3.49
N ALA A 117 -0.32 -8.64 3.46
CA ALA A 117 0.41 -7.53 4.08
C ALA A 117 0.56 -7.70 5.60
N ALA A 118 -0.43 -8.35 6.25
CA ALA A 118 -0.39 -8.72 7.67
C ALA A 118 0.48 -9.94 7.98
N GLY A 119 1.11 -10.56 6.97
CA GLY A 119 1.94 -11.75 7.14
C GLY A 119 1.16 -13.06 7.20
N GLN A 120 -0.09 -13.06 6.77
CA GLN A 120 -0.96 -14.25 6.72
C GLN A 120 -1.11 -14.96 8.09
N PRO A 121 -1.59 -14.25 9.13
CA PRO A 121 -1.75 -14.83 10.45
C PRO A 121 -2.69 -16.04 10.40
N GLU A 122 -2.48 -17.00 11.29
CA GLU A 122 -3.37 -18.15 11.41
C GLU A 122 -4.80 -17.71 11.75
N VAL A 123 -5.77 -18.36 11.15
CA VAL A 123 -7.19 -18.15 11.37
C VAL A 123 -7.89 -19.47 11.66
N SER A 124 -8.92 -19.43 12.48
CA SER A 124 -9.74 -20.61 12.81
C SER A 124 -11.21 -20.19 12.84
N GLY A 125 -12.10 -21.02 12.36
CA GLY A 125 -13.53 -20.74 12.34
C GLY A 125 -14.14 -20.82 10.96
N GLU A 126 -15.34 -20.26 10.82
CA GLU A 126 -16.14 -20.29 9.61
C GLU A 126 -16.71 -18.92 9.26
N LEU A 127 -16.96 -18.70 7.98
CA LEU A 127 -17.63 -17.49 7.49
C LEU A 127 -19.14 -17.67 7.70
N GLU A 128 -19.74 -16.82 8.54
CA GLU A 128 -21.17 -16.87 8.86
C GLU A 128 -21.96 -15.86 7.97
N PHE A 129 -21.86 -16.02 6.65
CA PHE A 129 -22.56 -15.19 5.68
C PHE A 129 -23.40 -16.07 4.75
N SER A 130 -24.52 -15.52 4.26
CA SER A 130 -25.48 -16.25 3.41
C SER A 130 -24.86 -16.76 2.10
N ASP A 131 -23.77 -16.16 1.64
CA ASP A 131 -23.02 -16.52 0.44
C ASP A 131 -21.66 -17.17 0.73
N ALA A 132 -21.41 -17.61 1.97
CA ALA A 132 -20.15 -18.23 2.37
C ALA A 132 -19.81 -19.50 1.56
N SER A 133 -20.80 -20.28 1.14
CA SER A 133 -20.61 -21.47 0.30
C SER A 133 -20.04 -21.18 -1.09
N ALA A 134 -20.19 -19.95 -1.58
CA ALA A 134 -19.64 -19.52 -2.88
C ALA A 134 -18.20 -18.98 -2.77
N VAL A 135 -17.63 -18.93 -1.55
CA VAL A 135 -16.26 -18.43 -1.34
C VAL A 135 -15.25 -19.46 -1.80
N GLY A 136 -14.38 -19.07 -2.73
CA GLY A 136 -13.29 -19.93 -3.20
C GLY A 136 -12.21 -20.14 -2.12
N SER A 137 -11.60 -21.31 -2.11
CA SER A 137 -10.53 -21.67 -1.14
C SER A 137 -9.36 -20.68 -1.13
N TRP A 138 -9.06 -20.04 -2.26
CA TRP A 138 -7.94 -19.11 -2.42
C TRP A 138 -8.04 -17.84 -1.57
N CYS A 139 -9.24 -17.46 -1.13
CA CYS A 139 -9.49 -16.25 -0.34
C CYS A 139 -10.20 -16.50 0.99
N ARG A 140 -10.52 -17.77 1.32
CA ARG A 140 -11.31 -18.12 2.52
C ARG A 140 -10.66 -17.60 3.80
N ASP A 141 -9.40 -17.90 4.03
CA ASP A 141 -8.67 -17.48 5.23
C ASP A 141 -8.52 -15.97 5.31
N ALA A 142 -8.26 -15.32 4.16
CA ALA A 142 -8.17 -13.87 4.07
C ALA A 142 -9.51 -13.17 4.39
N LEU A 143 -10.62 -13.73 3.93
CA LEU A 143 -11.95 -13.20 4.22
C LEU A 143 -12.32 -13.43 5.70
N LEU A 144 -12.03 -14.61 6.24
CA LEU A 144 -12.25 -14.90 7.65
C LEU A 144 -11.47 -13.92 8.53
N TRP A 145 -10.16 -13.79 8.30
CA TRP A 145 -9.32 -12.83 9.00
C TRP A 145 -9.82 -11.40 8.90
N ALA A 146 -10.20 -10.97 7.69
CA ALA A 146 -10.66 -9.59 7.48
C ALA A 146 -11.99 -9.31 8.19
N CYS A 147 -12.88 -10.30 8.30
CA CYS A 147 -14.14 -10.19 9.03
C CYS A 147 -13.93 -10.20 10.54
N GLU A 148 -13.14 -11.13 11.07
CA GLU A 148 -12.82 -11.24 12.50
C GLU A 148 -12.16 -9.97 13.06
N ASN A 149 -11.30 -9.32 12.26
CA ASN A 149 -10.64 -8.07 12.62
C ASN A 149 -11.42 -6.80 12.22
N GLY A 150 -12.67 -6.93 11.78
CA GLY A 150 -13.54 -5.81 11.42
C GLY A 150 -13.10 -5.01 10.19
N ILE A 151 -12.10 -5.49 9.44
CA ILE A 151 -11.59 -4.85 8.22
C ILE A 151 -12.65 -4.92 7.12
N MET A 152 -13.24 -6.10 6.92
CA MET A 152 -14.31 -6.32 5.97
C MET A 152 -15.62 -6.59 6.71
N ARG A 153 -16.70 -5.93 6.29
CA ARG A 153 -18.04 -6.13 6.85
C ARG A 153 -18.98 -6.65 5.77
N GLY A 154 -19.94 -7.47 6.18
CA GLY A 154 -21.05 -7.90 5.33
C GLY A 154 -22.07 -6.77 5.11
N TYR A 155 -23.10 -7.09 4.35
CA TYR A 155 -24.24 -6.23 4.05
C TYR A 155 -25.42 -6.56 4.97
N GLU A 156 -26.42 -5.67 5.01
CA GLU A 156 -27.61 -5.82 5.85
C GLU A 156 -28.43 -7.08 5.53
N ASP A 157 -28.32 -7.61 4.31
CA ASP A 157 -28.95 -8.86 3.87
C ASP A 157 -28.17 -10.13 4.30
N GLY A 158 -27.13 -9.98 5.10
CA GLY A 158 -26.31 -11.07 5.60
C GLY A 158 -25.31 -11.63 4.57
N ALA A 159 -25.15 -11.02 3.41
CA ALA A 159 -24.17 -11.45 2.39
C ALA A 159 -22.83 -10.71 2.54
N LEU A 160 -21.74 -11.37 2.20
CA LEU A 160 -20.38 -10.78 2.17
C LEU A 160 -20.02 -10.20 0.81
N ARG A 161 -20.56 -10.77 -0.26
CA ARG A 161 -20.32 -10.41 -1.67
C ARG A 161 -18.85 -10.33 -2.05
N PRO A 162 -18.07 -11.38 -1.86
CA PRO A 162 -16.63 -11.38 -2.06
C PRO A 162 -16.23 -11.11 -3.53
N GLY A 163 -17.05 -11.57 -4.49
CA GLY A 163 -16.82 -11.40 -5.92
C GLY A 163 -17.24 -10.04 -6.48
N ARG A 164 -17.94 -9.20 -5.69
CA ARG A 164 -18.37 -7.88 -6.14
C ARG A 164 -17.17 -6.94 -6.32
N SER A 165 -17.17 -6.14 -7.38
CA SER A 165 -16.20 -5.06 -7.56
C SER A 165 -16.23 -4.12 -6.37
N ILE A 166 -15.06 -3.80 -5.83
CA ILE A 166 -14.94 -2.90 -4.69
C ILE A 166 -15.03 -1.43 -5.13
N SER A 167 -15.79 -0.62 -4.38
CA SER A 167 -15.81 0.82 -4.61
C SER A 167 -14.59 1.49 -3.97
N ARG A 168 -14.28 2.72 -4.42
CA ARG A 168 -13.18 3.52 -3.87
C ARG A 168 -13.40 3.85 -2.40
N ALA A 169 -14.65 4.08 -1.98
CA ALA A 169 -15.00 4.29 -0.58
C ALA A 169 -14.76 3.02 0.25
N GLU A 170 -15.25 1.87 -0.18
CA GLU A 170 -15.03 0.60 0.52
C GLU A 170 -13.55 0.26 0.64
N LEU A 171 -12.79 0.49 -0.44
CA LEU A 171 -11.35 0.26 -0.47
C LEU A 171 -10.63 1.15 0.56
N GLY A 172 -10.96 2.46 0.60
CA GLY A 172 -10.41 3.39 1.59
C GLY A 172 -10.73 2.97 3.02
N CYS A 173 -11.99 2.59 3.29
CA CYS A 173 -12.41 2.11 4.62
C CYS A 173 -11.66 0.85 5.05
N MET A 174 -11.53 -0.14 4.18
CA MET A 174 -10.81 -1.38 4.51
C MET A 174 -9.34 -1.11 4.79
N MET A 175 -8.68 -0.25 4.02
CA MET A 175 -7.29 0.15 4.25
C MET A 175 -7.11 0.92 5.56
N THR A 176 -8.02 1.83 5.89
CA THR A 176 -7.98 2.58 7.16
C THR A 176 -8.16 1.64 8.35
N ARG A 177 -9.12 0.71 8.31
CA ARG A 177 -9.32 -0.28 9.37
C ARG A 177 -8.10 -1.17 9.57
N TYR A 178 -7.41 -1.54 8.49
CA TYR A 178 -6.15 -2.24 8.57
C TYR A 178 -5.06 -1.41 9.28
N LEU A 179 -4.94 -0.12 8.98
CA LEU A 179 -4.01 0.77 9.68
C LEU A 179 -4.33 0.88 11.17
N VAL A 180 -5.61 1.01 11.52
CA VAL A 180 -6.06 1.07 12.93
C VAL A 180 -5.73 -0.25 13.64
N LEU A 181 -5.97 -1.40 13.02
CA LEU A 181 -5.56 -2.71 13.54
C LEU A 181 -4.04 -2.77 13.78
N SER A 182 -3.26 -2.09 12.93
CA SER A 182 -1.78 -2.00 13.05
C SER A 182 -1.32 -0.92 14.04
N GLY A 183 -2.24 -0.30 14.80
CA GLY A 183 -1.92 0.67 15.84
C GLY A 183 -1.93 2.15 15.39
N LYS A 184 -2.39 2.45 14.17
CA LYS A 184 -2.47 3.83 13.69
C LYS A 184 -3.63 4.56 14.36
N ASP A 185 -3.34 5.68 15.01
CA ASP A 185 -4.35 6.62 15.49
C ASP A 185 -4.87 7.49 14.35
N ILE A 186 -6.19 7.60 14.24
CA ILE A 186 -6.90 8.41 13.24
C ILE A 186 -7.84 9.45 13.88
N SER A 187 -7.81 9.61 15.21
CA SER A 187 -8.77 10.44 15.96
C SER A 187 -8.65 11.94 15.70
N GLU A 188 -7.44 12.42 15.39
CA GLU A 188 -7.13 13.85 15.23
C GLU A 188 -6.90 14.27 13.76
N LEU A 189 -7.39 13.49 12.80
CA LEU A 189 -7.23 13.82 11.39
C LEU A 189 -8.23 14.89 10.95
N GLU A 190 -7.75 15.89 10.21
CA GLU A 190 -8.58 16.95 9.64
C GLU A 190 -9.65 16.39 8.70
N ASP A 191 -10.81 17.07 8.60
CA ASP A 191 -11.84 16.74 7.62
C ASP A 191 -11.44 17.28 6.23
N VAL A 192 -10.84 16.42 5.43
CA VAL A 192 -10.51 16.70 4.03
C VAL A 192 -11.57 16.16 3.07
N LEU A 193 -12.44 15.24 3.56
CA LEU A 193 -13.48 14.61 2.74
C LEU A 193 -14.51 15.64 2.28
N SER A 194 -14.90 16.57 3.16
CA SER A 194 -15.87 17.64 2.86
C SER A 194 -15.42 18.59 1.74
N GLY A 195 -14.13 18.61 1.40
CA GLY A 195 -13.58 19.39 0.28
C GLY A 195 -13.88 18.80 -1.10
N PHE A 196 -14.38 17.57 -1.19
CA PHE A 196 -14.75 16.97 -2.48
C PHE A 196 -16.20 17.29 -2.84
N SER A 197 -16.44 17.69 -4.10
CA SER A 197 -17.75 18.09 -4.59
C SER A 197 -18.80 16.98 -4.54
N ASP A 198 -18.38 15.73 -4.48
CA ASP A 198 -19.21 14.53 -4.41
C ASP A 198 -19.15 13.81 -3.04
N ALA A 199 -18.67 14.50 -1.99
CA ALA A 199 -18.62 13.97 -0.63
C ALA A 199 -20.00 13.56 -0.08
N GLY A 200 -21.08 14.18 -0.54
CA GLY A 200 -22.44 13.82 -0.17
C GLY A 200 -22.91 12.44 -0.65
N ALA A 201 -22.20 11.84 -1.61
CA ALA A 201 -22.47 10.47 -2.08
C ALA A 201 -21.85 9.38 -1.18
N VAL A 202 -21.08 9.76 -0.17
CA VAL A 202 -20.46 8.84 0.79
C VAL A 202 -21.48 8.45 1.87
N ASN A 203 -21.67 7.14 2.06
CA ASN A 203 -22.51 6.65 3.15
C ASN A 203 -21.96 7.11 4.50
N GLU A 204 -22.83 7.54 5.41
CA GLU A 204 -22.46 8.07 6.72
C GLU A 204 -21.57 7.10 7.52
N SER A 205 -21.87 5.81 7.46
CA SER A 205 -21.10 4.76 8.13
C SER A 205 -19.66 4.59 7.61
N MET A 206 -19.31 5.22 6.48
CA MET A 206 -17.98 5.15 5.85
C MET A 206 -17.20 6.46 5.99
N ARG A 207 -17.83 7.55 6.44
CA ARG A 207 -17.22 8.89 6.39
C ARG A 207 -15.94 8.99 7.19
N THR A 208 -15.91 8.47 8.40
CA THR A 208 -14.74 8.55 9.28
C THR A 208 -13.53 7.86 8.68
N GLU A 209 -13.68 6.60 8.29
CA GLU A 209 -12.56 5.83 7.72
C GLU A 209 -12.14 6.35 6.34
N LEU A 210 -13.10 6.77 5.51
CA LEU A 210 -12.78 7.34 4.20
C LEU A 210 -12.09 8.69 4.31
N ASN A 211 -12.54 9.55 5.26
CA ASN A 211 -11.84 10.79 5.57
C ASN A 211 -10.39 10.51 5.98
N ALA A 212 -10.18 9.57 6.87
CA ALA A 212 -8.83 9.18 7.29
C ALA A 212 -7.97 8.69 6.11
N ALA A 213 -8.53 7.87 5.22
CA ALA A 213 -7.82 7.42 4.01
C ALA A 213 -7.42 8.60 3.11
N CYS A 214 -8.26 9.64 3.01
CA CYS A 214 -7.99 10.85 2.24
C CYS A 214 -6.95 11.75 2.94
N ALA A 215 -7.10 12.01 4.24
CA ALA A 215 -6.20 12.83 5.04
C ALA A 215 -4.78 12.23 5.09
N LEU A 216 -4.66 10.91 5.19
CA LEU A 216 -3.39 10.19 5.11
C LEU A 216 -2.81 10.14 3.68
N GLY A 217 -3.54 10.62 2.67
CA GLY A 217 -3.12 10.65 1.27
C GLY A 217 -3.13 9.29 0.59
N ILE A 218 -3.78 8.28 1.17
CA ILE A 218 -3.93 6.92 0.60
C ILE A 218 -4.88 6.98 -0.59
N VAL A 219 -6.10 7.50 -0.37
CA VAL A 219 -7.08 7.75 -1.42
C VAL A 219 -7.00 9.22 -1.82
N LYS A 220 -6.83 9.47 -3.10
CA LYS A 220 -6.80 10.83 -3.68
C LYS A 220 -7.98 11.00 -4.64
N GLY A 221 -8.37 12.25 -4.90
CA GLY A 221 -9.38 12.57 -5.89
C GLY A 221 -9.03 12.10 -7.30
N VAL A 222 -10.06 11.98 -8.14
CA VAL A 222 -9.94 11.58 -9.56
C VAL A 222 -9.77 12.78 -10.51
N GLY A 223 -9.66 13.99 -9.97
CA GLY A 223 -9.60 15.24 -10.70
C GLY A 223 -10.92 16.02 -10.61
N GLY A 224 -10.87 17.31 -10.98
CA GLY A 224 -12.04 18.20 -10.96
C GLY A 224 -12.69 18.37 -9.57
N GLY A 225 -11.94 18.21 -8.48
CA GLY A 225 -12.47 18.29 -7.12
C GLY A 225 -13.36 17.11 -6.70
N ARG A 226 -13.31 15.98 -7.43
CA ARG A 226 -14.13 14.78 -7.17
C ARG A 226 -13.31 13.65 -6.56
N LEU A 227 -13.93 12.90 -5.64
CA LEU A 227 -13.40 11.68 -5.05
C LEU A 227 -13.81 10.41 -5.82
N ASP A 228 -15.02 10.42 -6.38
CA ASP A 228 -15.69 9.29 -7.02
C ASP A 228 -15.86 8.08 -6.07
N PRO A 229 -16.53 8.26 -4.91
CA PRO A 229 -16.58 7.26 -3.84
C PRO A 229 -17.22 5.94 -4.27
N ASN A 230 -18.20 5.98 -5.15
CA ASN A 230 -18.92 4.82 -5.66
C ASN A 230 -18.29 4.20 -6.92
N GLY A 231 -17.33 4.88 -7.53
CA GLY A 231 -16.57 4.35 -8.65
C GLY A 231 -15.69 3.18 -8.26
N GLY A 232 -15.44 2.27 -9.18
CA GLY A 232 -14.53 1.15 -8.97
C GLY A 232 -13.06 1.59 -9.00
N ALA A 233 -12.21 0.85 -8.29
CA ALA A 233 -10.76 1.01 -8.40
C ALA A 233 -10.16 -0.08 -9.29
N THR A 234 -9.25 0.32 -10.19
CA THR A 234 -8.46 -0.63 -10.98
C THR A 234 -7.36 -1.26 -10.14
N ARG A 235 -6.80 -2.36 -10.60
CA ARG A 235 -5.67 -3.03 -9.94
C ARG A 235 -4.45 -2.11 -9.82
N ALA A 236 -4.16 -1.30 -10.85
CA ALA A 236 -3.09 -0.31 -10.79
C ALA A 236 -3.34 0.76 -9.73
N GLN A 237 -4.55 1.33 -9.69
CA GLN A 237 -4.92 2.30 -8.67
C GLN A 237 -4.84 1.71 -7.25
N THR A 238 -5.33 0.48 -7.09
CA THR A 238 -5.26 -0.22 -5.79
C THR A 238 -3.80 -0.49 -5.38
N ALA A 239 -2.94 -0.86 -6.32
CA ALA A 239 -1.51 -1.06 -6.05
C ALA A 239 -0.86 0.20 -5.47
N VAL A 240 -1.12 1.35 -6.07
CA VAL A 240 -0.63 2.65 -5.58
C VAL A 240 -1.22 2.99 -4.21
N MET A 241 -2.49 2.70 -3.98
CA MET A 241 -3.13 2.95 -2.69
C MET A 241 -2.57 2.04 -1.58
N ILE A 242 -2.34 0.75 -1.87
CA ILE A 242 -1.67 -0.17 -0.93
C ILE A 242 -0.25 0.31 -0.64
N SER A 243 0.51 0.70 -1.65
CA SER A 243 1.87 1.21 -1.46
C SER A 243 1.90 2.42 -0.52
N ARG A 244 0.98 3.38 -0.71
CA ARG A 244 0.83 4.55 0.18
C ARG A 244 0.38 4.17 1.59
N MET A 245 -0.51 3.19 1.73
CA MET A 245 -0.94 2.66 3.02
C MET A 245 0.24 2.06 3.79
N LEU A 246 1.07 1.24 3.14
CA LEU A 246 2.27 0.65 3.75
C LEU A 246 3.28 1.70 4.24
N ASP A 247 3.34 2.86 3.59
CA ASP A 247 4.18 3.99 4.05
C ASP A 247 3.66 4.66 5.34
N LYS A 248 2.45 4.27 5.82
CA LYS A 248 1.83 4.82 7.04
C LYS A 248 1.91 3.87 8.24
N LEU A 249 2.37 2.63 8.01
CA LEU A 249 2.70 1.67 9.05
C LEU A 249 4.05 2.05 9.70
#